data_c719eae4ece40265b4872156f629b5c1
#
_entry.id   c719eae4ece40265b4872156f629b5c1
#
_cell.length_a   1.000
_cell.length_b   1.000
_cell.length_c   1.000
_cell.angle_alpha   90.00
_cell.angle_beta   90.00
_cell.angle_gamma   90.00
#
_symmetry.space_group_name_H-M   'P 1'
#
loop_
_entity.id
_entity.type
_entity.pdbx_description
1 polymer ?
#
loop_
_entity_poly.entity_id
_entity_poly.type
_entity_poly.pdbx_seq_one_letter_code
_entity_poly.pdbx_strand_id
1 'polypeptide(L)'
;MLCRKKHGNKGSFTCPFHGWTFNNTGKLLKVKDEKTTEYPVQFNKEGSHDLKKVARFESYKGFLFGSLNADVPSLDEYLGETKVIIDQIVDQAPEGLEVLRGNSSYTYDGNWKLQMENGSDGYHVSSVHWNYAATMGRRSDGGTKAVDANGWSKSLGGVYGFENGHILLWTKTMNPEVRPVYNRRDELKERLGEDKAEFIVKQTRNLCLYPNVYLMDQFSTQIRVTRPISVDKTEVTIYCFGPKGESAEDRAVRIRQYEDFFNVSGMGTADDLEEFRSCQTGYGGKAAPWNDLSRGAPLWIAGPDENAKKMGMKPLISGERSEDEGLFVCQHEYWAKAMRKGVQQERAGEQA
;
A
#
# COMPACT_ATOMS: atom_id res chain seq x y z
N MET A 1 11.79 -7.14 22.99
CA MET A 1 12.21 -6.46 21.74
C MET A 1 13.72 -6.29 21.78
N LEU A 2 14.43 -6.87 20.82
CA LEU A 2 15.90 -6.85 20.73
C LEU A 2 16.42 -5.47 20.26
N CYS A 3 15.77 -4.90 19.25
CA CYS A 3 16.09 -3.58 18.70
C CYS A 3 15.12 -2.52 19.26
N ARG A 4 15.63 -1.58 20.08
CA ARG A 4 14.80 -0.54 20.72
C ARG A 4 14.85 0.82 20.02
N LYS A 5 15.85 1.03 19.16
CA LYS A 5 15.99 2.27 18.38
C LYS A 5 15.32 2.09 17.02
N LYS A 6 14.67 3.14 16.54
CA LYS A 6 14.00 3.13 15.21
C LYS A 6 15.00 3.02 14.05
N HIS A 7 16.25 3.48 14.25
CA HIS A 7 17.31 3.44 13.26
C HIS A 7 18.67 3.32 13.94
N GLY A 8 19.66 2.82 13.23
CA GLY A 8 21.05 2.69 13.70
C GLY A 8 21.72 1.47 13.08
N ASN A 9 23.02 1.36 13.31
CA ASN A 9 23.83 0.24 12.88
C ASN A 9 24.65 -0.29 14.06
N LYS A 10 24.65 -1.60 14.25
CA LYS A 10 25.42 -2.30 15.28
C LYS A 10 25.86 -3.67 14.79
N GLY A 11 27.05 -4.09 15.18
CA GLY A 11 27.54 -5.46 14.93
C GLY A 11 26.88 -6.54 15.81
N SER A 12 26.30 -6.14 16.95
CA SER A 12 25.59 -7.07 17.85
C SER A 12 24.43 -6.40 18.57
N PHE A 13 23.46 -7.23 18.97
CA PHE A 13 22.23 -6.83 19.68
C PHE A 13 22.07 -7.68 20.91
N THR A 14 21.95 -7.04 22.09
CA THR A 14 21.75 -7.70 23.35
C THR A 14 20.31 -7.55 23.82
N CYS A 15 19.64 -8.67 24.11
CA CYS A 15 18.33 -8.66 24.68
C CYS A 15 18.39 -8.07 26.10
N PRO A 16 17.62 -7.04 26.41
CA PRO A 16 17.72 -6.37 27.71
C PRO A 16 17.09 -7.16 28.85
N PHE A 17 16.38 -8.25 28.55
CA PHE A 17 15.72 -9.05 29.57
C PHE A 17 16.72 -10.02 30.26
N HIS A 18 17.36 -10.89 29.46
CA HIS A 18 18.29 -11.89 30.01
C HIS A 18 19.71 -11.80 29.45
N GLY A 19 20.05 -10.74 28.71
CA GLY A 19 21.41 -10.50 28.22
C GLY A 19 21.86 -11.37 27.04
N TRP A 20 20.96 -12.13 26.41
CA TRP A 20 21.32 -12.90 25.23
C TRP A 20 21.73 -11.95 24.09
N THR A 21 22.89 -12.24 23.51
CA THR A 21 23.50 -11.37 22.50
C THR A 21 23.61 -12.08 21.18
N PHE A 22 23.12 -11.42 20.13
CA PHE A 22 23.13 -11.90 18.76
C PHE A 22 23.96 -10.96 17.88
N ASN A 23 24.61 -11.47 16.85
CA ASN A 23 25.23 -10.63 15.84
C ASN A 23 24.17 -10.09 14.84
N ASN A 24 24.61 -9.28 13.91
CA ASN A 24 23.75 -8.70 12.86
C ASN A 24 23.29 -9.71 11.79
N THR A 25 23.82 -10.93 11.79
CA THR A 25 23.30 -12.04 10.95
C THR A 25 22.28 -12.90 11.68
N GLY A 26 22.00 -12.57 12.96
CA GLY A 26 21.04 -13.31 13.80
C GLY A 26 21.63 -14.48 14.58
N LYS A 27 22.94 -14.76 14.47
CA LYS A 27 23.59 -15.83 15.19
C LYS A 27 23.70 -15.48 16.68
N LEU A 28 23.33 -16.41 17.57
CA LEU A 28 23.55 -16.30 19.00
C LEU A 28 25.03 -16.32 19.31
N LEU A 29 25.55 -15.25 19.92
CA LEU A 29 26.97 -15.10 20.28
C LEU A 29 27.25 -15.38 21.74
N LYS A 30 26.31 -15.03 22.62
CA LYS A 30 26.51 -15.11 24.07
C LYS A 30 25.19 -15.26 24.80
N VAL A 31 25.19 -16.14 25.77
CA VAL A 31 24.14 -16.30 26.77
C VAL A 31 24.74 -15.96 28.14
N LYS A 32 23.97 -15.36 29.02
CA LYS A 32 24.38 -15.13 30.40
C LYS A 32 24.63 -16.50 31.05
N ASP A 33 25.70 -16.60 31.81
CA ASP A 33 26.06 -17.78 32.61
C ASP A 33 26.31 -19.08 31.78
N GLU A 34 26.61 -18.96 30.48
CA GLU A 34 26.84 -20.06 29.55
C GLU A 34 27.94 -21.04 30.02
N LYS A 35 28.91 -20.54 30.82
CA LYS A 35 30.07 -21.30 31.30
C LYS A 35 29.84 -22.04 32.63
N THR A 36 28.66 -21.89 33.21
CA THR A 36 28.36 -22.34 34.58
C THR A 36 27.55 -23.66 34.63
N THR A 37 27.57 -24.48 33.64
CA THR A 37 26.81 -25.75 33.60
C THR A 37 25.28 -25.60 33.69
N GLU A 38 24.77 -24.40 33.59
CA GLU A 38 23.33 -24.10 33.68
C GLU A 38 22.54 -24.60 32.45
N TYR A 39 23.23 -24.81 31.34
CA TYR A 39 22.62 -25.24 30.09
C TYR A 39 23.08 -26.62 29.70
N PRO A 40 22.22 -27.49 29.10
CA PRO A 40 22.60 -28.79 28.59
C PRO A 40 23.70 -28.69 27.52
N VAL A 41 24.52 -29.71 27.41
CA VAL A 41 25.61 -29.81 26.39
C VAL A 41 25.11 -29.56 24.96
N GLN A 42 23.83 -29.89 24.71
CA GLN A 42 23.19 -29.69 23.39
C GLN A 42 22.66 -28.30 23.17
N PHE A 43 22.73 -27.38 24.16
CA PHE A 43 22.24 -26.03 24.04
C PHE A 43 22.89 -25.31 22.85
N ASN A 44 22.06 -24.77 22.01
CA ASN A 44 22.42 -24.04 20.77
C ASN A 44 23.35 -24.81 19.82
N LYS A 45 23.45 -26.15 19.91
CA LYS A 45 24.04 -26.94 18.83
C LYS A 45 23.24 -26.71 17.55
N GLU A 46 23.92 -26.51 16.43
CA GLU A 46 23.33 -26.25 15.13
C GLU A 46 22.54 -24.93 15.02
N GLY A 47 22.72 -23.99 15.97
CA GLY A 47 22.07 -22.71 15.93
C GLY A 47 20.56 -22.74 16.27
N SER A 48 20.12 -23.71 17.07
CA SER A 48 18.71 -23.88 17.45
C SER A 48 18.08 -22.66 18.15
N HIS A 49 18.92 -21.77 18.71
CA HIS A 49 18.53 -20.54 19.40
C HIS A 49 18.93 -19.26 18.62
N ASP A 50 19.39 -19.39 17.39
CA ASP A 50 19.62 -18.27 16.50
C ASP A 50 18.29 -17.59 16.15
N LEU A 51 18.33 -16.31 15.80
CA LEU A 51 17.15 -15.61 15.31
C LEU A 51 16.69 -16.23 14.00
N LYS A 52 15.37 -16.41 13.84
CA LYS A 52 14.80 -16.84 12.57
C LYS A 52 15.03 -15.79 11.51
N LYS A 53 15.56 -16.21 10.39
CA LYS A 53 15.70 -15.34 9.21
C LYS A 53 14.36 -15.18 8.50
N VAL A 54 14.12 -13.99 7.98
CA VAL A 54 13.09 -13.81 6.98
C VAL A 54 13.52 -14.57 5.73
N ALA A 55 12.71 -15.53 5.28
CA ALA A 55 13.10 -16.48 4.25
C ALA A 55 13.40 -15.81 2.90
N ARG A 56 12.62 -14.80 2.54
CA ARG A 56 12.84 -13.91 1.39
C ARG A 56 12.84 -12.48 1.87
N PHE A 57 13.88 -11.70 1.51
CA PHE A 57 13.99 -10.28 1.82
C PHE A 57 14.67 -9.59 0.66
N GLU A 58 13.92 -8.77 -0.05
CA GLU A 58 14.35 -8.13 -1.29
C GLU A 58 13.94 -6.64 -1.29
N SER A 59 14.57 -5.85 -2.14
CA SER A 59 14.31 -4.43 -2.28
C SER A 59 14.03 -4.08 -3.73
N TYR A 60 13.02 -3.25 -3.96
CA TYR A 60 12.76 -2.61 -5.24
C TYR A 60 12.69 -1.09 -5.05
N LYS A 61 13.58 -0.35 -5.72
CA LYS A 61 13.65 1.13 -5.62
C LYS A 61 13.68 1.68 -4.18
N GLY A 62 14.23 0.90 -3.23
CA GLY A 62 14.32 1.29 -1.82
C GLY A 62 13.11 0.88 -0.97
N PHE A 63 12.03 0.38 -1.55
CA PHE A 63 10.96 -0.29 -0.83
C PHE A 63 11.40 -1.70 -0.47
N LEU A 64 11.23 -2.08 0.80
CA LEU A 64 11.68 -3.36 1.34
C LEU A 64 10.50 -4.31 1.48
N PHE A 65 10.67 -5.52 0.99
CA PHE A 65 9.65 -6.58 1.04
C PHE A 65 10.22 -7.82 1.72
N GLY A 66 9.40 -8.53 2.47
CA GLY A 66 9.80 -9.74 3.15
C GLY A 66 8.70 -10.79 3.17
N SER A 67 9.08 -12.06 3.07
CA SER A 67 8.20 -13.21 3.27
C SER A 67 8.85 -14.24 4.21
N LEU A 68 8.03 -14.81 5.10
CA LEU A 68 8.44 -15.92 5.95
C LEU A 68 8.40 -17.26 5.19
N ASN A 69 7.70 -17.31 4.05
CA ASN A 69 7.67 -18.45 3.16
C ASN A 69 8.80 -18.33 2.12
N ALA A 70 9.64 -19.37 2.03
CA ALA A 70 10.73 -19.46 1.06
C ALA A 70 10.22 -19.73 -0.37
N ASP A 71 9.08 -20.39 -0.49
CA ASP A 71 8.49 -20.85 -1.76
C ASP A 71 7.57 -19.81 -2.41
N VAL A 72 7.95 -18.54 -2.29
CA VAL A 72 7.30 -17.43 -3.00
C VAL A 72 8.12 -17.05 -4.23
N PRO A 73 7.50 -16.46 -5.27
CA PRO A 73 8.23 -15.92 -6.41
C PRO A 73 9.27 -14.88 -5.99
N SER A 74 10.22 -14.58 -6.86
CA SER A 74 11.10 -13.42 -6.68
C SER A 74 10.29 -12.12 -6.59
N LEU A 75 10.85 -11.09 -5.95
CA LEU A 75 10.17 -9.79 -5.87
C LEU A 75 9.89 -9.20 -7.26
N ASP A 76 10.79 -9.43 -8.21
CA ASP A 76 10.62 -8.95 -9.58
C ASP A 76 9.41 -9.59 -10.28
N GLU A 77 9.26 -10.90 -10.14
CA GLU A 77 8.10 -11.66 -10.65
C GLU A 77 6.80 -11.27 -9.91
N TYR A 78 6.90 -11.08 -8.59
CA TYR A 78 5.74 -10.71 -7.77
C TYR A 78 5.21 -9.33 -8.13
N LEU A 79 6.08 -8.34 -8.27
CA LEU A 79 5.68 -6.96 -8.65
C LEU A 79 5.22 -6.88 -10.12
N GLY A 80 5.83 -7.68 -11.02
CA GLY A 80 5.43 -7.75 -12.42
C GLY A 80 5.26 -6.37 -13.06
N GLU A 81 4.15 -6.15 -13.71
CA GLU A 81 3.79 -4.92 -14.42
C GLU A 81 3.59 -3.70 -13.52
N THR A 82 3.33 -3.92 -12.22
CA THR A 82 3.13 -2.81 -11.26
C THR A 82 4.40 -2.00 -11.01
N LYS A 83 5.57 -2.52 -11.41
CA LYS A 83 6.85 -1.80 -11.36
C LYS A 83 6.81 -0.46 -12.07
N VAL A 84 6.07 -0.37 -13.17
CA VAL A 84 5.89 0.89 -13.92
C VAL A 84 5.32 1.99 -13.03
N ILE A 85 4.36 1.65 -12.16
CA ILE A 85 3.74 2.63 -11.24
C ILE A 85 4.70 3.01 -10.10
N ILE A 86 5.43 2.03 -9.57
CA ILE A 86 6.45 2.29 -8.55
C ILE A 86 7.54 3.20 -9.11
N ASP A 87 7.99 2.94 -10.34
CA ASP A 87 8.97 3.78 -11.03
C ASP A 87 8.46 5.21 -11.21
N GLN A 88 7.21 5.41 -11.65
CA GLN A 88 6.62 6.74 -11.76
C GLN A 88 6.58 7.51 -10.43
N ILE A 89 6.35 6.82 -9.31
CA ILE A 89 6.38 7.42 -7.98
C ILE A 89 7.81 7.81 -7.59
N VAL A 90 8.79 6.94 -7.85
CA VAL A 90 10.20 7.18 -7.52
C VAL A 90 10.82 8.22 -8.44
N ASP A 91 10.46 8.21 -9.71
CA ASP A 91 10.99 9.13 -10.72
C ASP A 91 10.60 10.59 -10.47
N GLN A 92 9.64 10.87 -9.58
CA GLN A 92 9.40 12.23 -9.07
C GLN A 92 10.60 12.82 -8.31
N ALA A 93 11.52 11.98 -7.85
CA ALA A 93 12.55 12.32 -6.88
C ALA A 93 13.93 11.82 -7.34
N PRO A 94 14.68 12.57 -8.19
CA PRO A 94 15.99 12.16 -8.67
C PRO A 94 17.01 11.96 -7.55
N GLU A 95 16.87 12.70 -6.45
CA GLU A 95 17.71 12.56 -5.25
C GLU A 95 17.20 11.48 -4.27
N GLY A 96 16.13 10.79 -4.63
CA GLY A 96 15.46 9.78 -3.83
C GLY A 96 14.32 10.31 -2.97
N LEU A 97 13.59 9.37 -2.40
CA LEU A 97 12.47 9.62 -1.50
C LEU A 97 12.94 9.60 -0.05
N GLU A 98 12.21 10.28 0.82
CA GLU A 98 12.35 10.18 2.27
C GLU A 98 10.99 10.03 2.93
N VAL A 99 10.93 9.21 3.97
CA VAL A 99 9.75 9.11 4.83
C VAL A 99 9.72 10.33 5.73
N LEU A 100 8.60 11.05 5.73
CA LEU A 100 8.43 12.24 6.56
C LEU A 100 8.28 11.84 8.03
N ARG A 101 8.64 12.75 8.92
CA ARG A 101 8.56 12.51 10.36
C ARG A 101 7.10 12.38 10.79
N GLY A 102 6.87 11.44 11.68
CA GLY A 102 5.54 11.10 12.12
C GLY A 102 4.91 10.03 11.25
N ASN A 103 4.33 9.06 11.90
CA ASN A 103 3.48 8.06 11.29
C ASN A 103 2.21 7.99 12.12
N SER A 104 1.11 7.66 11.50
CA SER A 104 -0.14 7.41 12.18
C SER A 104 -0.54 5.95 12.04
N SER A 105 -1.20 5.44 13.05
CA SER A 105 -1.79 4.11 13.03
C SER A 105 -3.19 4.18 13.61
N TYR A 106 -4.08 3.38 13.07
CA TYR A 106 -5.43 3.21 13.57
C TYR A 106 -5.85 1.75 13.50
N THR A 107 -6.86 1.41 14.26
CA THR A 107 -7.57 0.14 14.13
C THR A 107 -9.03 0.41 13.80
N TYR A 108 -9.64 -0.49 13.03
CA TYR A 108 -11.08 -0.49 12.81
C TYR A 108 -11.66 -1.87 13.01
N ASP A 109 -12.94 -1.93 13.36
CA ASP A 109 -13.69 -3.17 13.55
C ASP A 109 -14.27 -3.61 12.21
N GLY A 110 -13.42 -4.27 11.42
CA GLY A 110 -13.73 -4.76 10.07
C GLY A 110 -12.62 -5.62 9.49
N ASN A 111 -12.99 -6.42 8.50
CA ASN A 111 -12.07 -7.28 7.78
C ASN A 111 -11.06 -6.45 6.96
N TRP A 112 -9.83 -6.94 6.88
CA TRP A 112 -8.74 -6.26 6.17
C TRP A 112 -9.01 -6.03 4.69
N LYS A 113 -9.86 -6.86 4.06
CA LYS A 113 -10.22 -6.71 2.64
C LYS A 113 -10.98 -5.40 2.36
N LEU A 114 -11.75 -4.89 3.31
CA LEU A 114 -12.45 -3.61 3.17
C LEU A 114 -11.48 -2.46 2.86
N GLN A 115 -10.37 -2.36 3.62
CA GLN A 115 -9.34 -1.36 3.35
C GLN A 115 -8.64 -1.59 2.02
N MET A 116 -8.43 -2.88 1.63
CA MET A 116 -7.72 -3.20 0.40
C MET A 116 -8.56 -2.97 -0.85
N GLU A 117 -9.87 -3.01 -0.76
CA GLU A 117 -10.79 -2.61 -1.83
C GLU A 117 -10.94 -1.09 -1.88
N ASN A 118 -11.26 -0.46 -0.75
CA ASN A 118 -11.53 0.97 -0.65
C ASN A 118 -10.42 1.85 -1.24
N GLY A 119 -9.15 1.50 -1.05
CA GLY A 119 -8.03 2.28 -1.57
C GLY A 119 -7.98 2.39 -3.10
N SER A 120 -8.66 1.49 -3.82
CA SER A 120 -8.79 1.52 -5.29
C SER A 120 -10.25 1.56 -5.76
N ASP A 121 -11.17 1.96 -4.89
CA ASP A 121 -12.58 2.16 -5.20
C ASP A 121 -12.86 3.63 -5.52
N GLY A 122 -13.23 3.93 -6.74
CA GLY A 122 -13.66 5.26 -7.15
C GLY A 122 -15.16 5.51 -6.93
N TYR A 123 -15.95 4.46 -6.71
CA TYR A 123 -17.40 4.57 -6.66
C TYR A 123 -17.91 5.21 -5.35
N HIS A 124 -17.29 4.91 -4.22
CA HIS A 124 -17.71 5.47 -2.92
C HIS A 124 -17.42 6.97 -2.79
N VAL A 125 -16.45 7.51 -3.55
CA VAL A 125 -15.90 8.86 -3.34
C VAL A 125 -16.96 9.95 -3.32
N SER A 126 -17.92 9.90 -4.25
CA SER A 126 -18.98 10.91 -4.35
C SER A 126 -20.01 10.82 -3.22
N SER A 127 -20.14 9.67 -2.58
CA SER A 127 -21.09 9.42 -1.48
C SER A 127 -20.45 9.64 -0.12
N VAL A 128 -19.37 8.93 0.16
CA VAL A 128 -18.72 8.91 1.47
C VAL A 128 -17.98 10.23 1.75
N HIS A 129 -17.29 10.78 0.74
CA HIS A 129 -16.46 11.99 0.92
C HIS A 129 -17.15 13.29 0.55
N TRP A 130 -18.47 13.29 0.47
CA TRP A 130 -19.24 14.52 0.21
C TRP A 130 -18.94 15.65 1.19
N ASN A 131 -18.80 15.33 2.48
CA ASN A 131 -18.52 16.32 3.52
C ASN A 131 -17.15 16.97 3.33
N TYR A 132 -16.12 16.19 2.97
CA TYR A 132 -14.81 16.72 2.61
C TYR A 132 -14.91 17.70 1.44
N ALA A 133 -15.53 17.28 0.34
CA ALA A 133 -15.68 18.12 -0.85
C ALA A 133 -16.42 19.43 -0.57
N ALA A 134 -17.53 19.36 0.19
CA ALA A 134 -18.29 20.55 0.59
C ALA A 134 -17.46 21.49 1.50
N THR A 135 -16.64 20.95 2.38
CA THR A 135 -15.76 21.72 3.25
C THR A 135 -14.66 22.41 2.45
N MET A 136 -14.00 21.69 1.55
CA MET A 136 -12.97 22.28 0.68
C MET A 136 -13.54 23.37 -0.24
N GLY A 137 -14.75 23.18 -0.75
CA GLY A 137 -15.44 24.20 -1.55
C GLY A 137 -15.73 25.50 -0.81
N ARG A 138 -15.82 25.46 0.53
CA ARG A 138 -16.04 26.64 1.38
C ARG A 138 -14.75 27.32 1.84
N ARG A 139 -13.61 26.66 1.77
CA ARG A 139 -12.31 27.23 2.18
C ARG A 139 -11.80 28.20 1.13
N SER A 140 -11.40 29.39 1.56
CA SER A 140 -10.83 30.44 0.70
C SER A 140 -9.31 30.32 0.51
N ASP A 141 -8.64 29.48 1.31
CA ASP A 141 -7.18 29.35 1.36
C ASP A 141 -6.57 28.59 0.16
N GLY A 142 -7.39 28.14 -0.78
CA GLY A 142 -6.94 27.50 -2.02
C GLY A 142 -6.21 26.16 -1.86
N GLY A 143 -5.97 25.74 -0.61
CA GLY A 143 -5.00 24.67 -0.31
C GLY A 143 -5.33 23.29 -0.81
N THR A 144 -6.58 23.01 -1.20
CA THR A 144 -7.00 21.65 -1.60
C THR A 144 -8.20 21.64 -2.55
N LYS A 145 -8.30 22.57 -3.48
CA LYS A 145 -9.30 22.51 -4.58
C LYS A 145 -9.15 21.27 -5.49
N ALA A 146 -8.37 20.29 -5.07
CA ALA A 146 -8.05 19.11 -5.86
C ALA A 146 -9.20 18.12 -6.00
N VAL A 147 -10.28 18.24 -5.22
CA VAL A 147 -11.41 17.30 -5.28
C VAL A 147 -12.71 18.06 -5.50
N ASP A 148 -13.24 17.91 -6.68
CA ASP A 148 -14.66 18.14 -6.94
C ASP A 148 -15.39 16.80 -6.90
N ALA A 149 -16.12 16.52 -5.81
CA ALA A 149 -16.87 15.27 -5.68
C ALA A 149 -17.97 15.15 -6.75
N ASN A 150 -18.53 16.28 -7.22
CA ASN A 150 -19.48 16.27 -8.34
C ASN A 150 -18.79 16.02 -9.69
N GLY A 151 -17.52 16.37 -9.81
CA GLY A 151 -16.70 16.15 -11.00
C GLY A 151 -16.04 14.76 -11.00
N TRP A 152 -15.96 14.07 -9.87
CA TRP A 152 -15.26 12.78 -9.76
C TRP A 152 -15.78 11.75 -10.75
N SER A 153 -17.07 11.51 -10.79
CA SER A 153 -17.73 10.56 -11.70
C SER A 153 -17.61 10.95 -13.19
N LYS A 154 -17.25 12.20 -13.48
CA LYS A 154 -17.01 12.72 -14.83
C LYS A 154 -15.53 12.85 -15.17
N SER A 155 -14.64 12.64 -14.21
CA SER A 155 -13.20 12.71 -14.45
C SER A 155 -12.75 11.54 -15.31
N LEU A 156 -11.78 11.78 -16.17
CA LEU A 156 -11.09 10.70 -16.86
C LEU A 156 -10.31 9.89 -15.83
N GLY A 157 -10.50 8.59 -15.86
CA GLY A 157 -9.82 7.67 -14.95
C GLY A 157 -10.11 6.24 -15.35
N GLY A 158 -9.48 5.31 -14.67
CA GLY A 158 -9.69 3.89 -14.94
C GLY A 158 -9.13 3.04 -13.82
N VAL A 159 -9.32 1.75 -14.00
CA VAL A 159 -8.88 0.72 -13.06
C VAL A 159 -8.16 -0.40 -13.79
N TYR A 160 -7.18 -1.01 -13.15
CA TYR A 160 -6.46 -2.16 -13.68
C TYR A 160 -6.34 -3.26 -12.64
N GLY A 161 -6.57 -4.51 -13.08
CA GLY A 161 -6.23 -5.71 -12.34
C GLY A 161 -4.98 -6.36 -12.95
N PHE A 162 -4.04 -6.79 -12.12
CA PHE A 162 -2.78 -7.41 -12.52
C PHE A 162 -2.63 -8.82 -11.94
N GLU A 163 -1.59 -9.52 -12.38
CA GLU A 163 -1.15 -10.76 -11.74
C GLU A 163 -0.91 -10.56 -10.23
N ASN A 164 -0.91 -11.64 -9.49
CA ASN A 164 -0.70 -11.67 -8.05
C ASN A 164 -1.71 -10.86 -7.21
N GLY A 165 -2.88 -10.52 -7.79
CA GLY A 165 -3.94 -9.80 -7.11
C GLY A 165 -3.67 -8.31 -6.91
N HIS A 166 -2.65 -7.76 -7.57
CA HIS A 166 -2.39 -6.33 -7.54
C HIS A 166 -3.47 -5.57 -8.32
N ILE A 167 -3.85 -4.40 -7.81
CA ILE A 167 -4.85 -3.55 -8.45
C ILE A 167 -4.42 -2.10 -8.44
N LEU A 168 -4.87 -1.34 -9.41
CA LEU A 168 -4.59 0.08 -9.55
C LEU A 168 -5.87 0.85 -9.86
N LEU A 169 -6.10 1.94 -9.13
CA LEU A 169 -6.97 3.03 -9.53
C LEU A 169 -6.11 4.19 -10.01
N TRP A 170 -6.45 4.79 -11.15
CA TRP A 170 -5.84 6.01 -11.62
C TRP A 170 -6.90 7.03 -12.06
N THR A 171 -6.59 8.33 -11.90
CA THR A 171 -7.45 9.40 -12.40
C THR A 171 -6.61 10.53 -12.98
N LYS A 172 -7.12 11.19 -14.00
CA LYS A 172 -6.55 12.44 -14.50
C LYS A 172 -7.01 13.57 -13.60
N THR A 173 -6.06 14.25 -12.96
CA THR A 173 -6.41 15.38 -12.09
C THR A 173 -6.88 16.58 -12.92
N MET A 174 -7.96 17.23 -12.47
CA MET A 174 -8.47 18.44 -13.10
C MET A 174 -7.62 19.67 -12.78
N ASN A 175 -7.01 19.69 -11.60
CA ASN A 175 -6.19 20.79 -11.09
C ASN A 175 -4.76 20.28 -10.77
N PRO A 176 -3.93 19.97 -11.77
CA PRO A 176 -2.59 19.44 -11.53
C PRO A 176 -1.70 20.43 -10.78
N GLU A 177 -1.95 21.72 -10.89
CA GLU A 177 -1.19 22.81 -10.25
C GLU A 177 -1.23 22.80 -8.72
N VAL A 178 -2.21 22.13 -8.11
CA VAL A 178 -2.27 22.01 -6.64
C VAL A 178 -1.41 20.86 -6.10
N ARG A 179 -0.84 20.04 -6.97
CA ARG A 179 0.04 18.94 -6.57
C ARG A 179 1.48 19.44 -6.44
N PRO A 180 2.20 19.14 -5.36
CA PRO A 180 3.60 19.56 -5.21
C PRO A 180 4.50 19.17 -6.39
N VAL A 181 4.23 18.03 -7.03
CA VAL A 181 4.99 17.55 -8.20
C VAL A 181 4.86 18.46 -9.41
N TYR A 182 3.81 19.29 -9.48
CA TYR A 182 3.57 20.21 -10.61
C TYR A 182 4.70 21.24 -10.77
N ASN A 183 5.28 21.70 -9.68
CA ASN A 183 6.37 22.67 -9.69
C ASN A 183 7.67 22.09 -10.29
N ARG A 184 7.73 20.77 -10.46
CA ARG A 184 8.85 20.05 -11.07
C ARG A 184 8.59 19.59 -12.49
N ARG A 185 7.48 19.98 -13.10
CA ARG A 185 7.04 19.49 -14.42
C ARG A 185 8.08 19.70 -15.52
N ASP A 186 8.77 20.83 -15.53
CA ASP A 186 9.74 21.16 -16.57
C ASP A 186 11.02 20.30 -16.42
N GLU A 187 11.50 20.11 -15.19
CA GLU A 187 12.61 19.20 -14.88
C GLU A 187 12.23 17.73 -15.23
N LEU A 188 11.04 17.30 -14.87
CA LEU A 188 10.55 15.95 -15.20
C LEU A 188 10.47 15.73 -16.71
N LYS A 189 10.00 16.73 -17.45
CA LYS A 189 9.93 16.71 -18.91
C LYS A 189 11.32 16.60 -19.57
N GLU A 190 12.27 17.38 -19.10
CA GLU A 190 13.65 17.33 -19.58
C GLU A 190 14.31 15.97 -19.32
N ARG A 191 14.10 15.41 -18.14
CA ARG A 191 14.75 14.17 -17.68
C ARG A 191 14.08 12.89 -18.19
N LEU A 192 12.75 12.87 -18.27
CA LEU A 192 11.97 11.64 -18.56
C LEU A 192 11.24 11.65 -19.89
N GLY A 193 11.21 12.82 -20.56
CA GLY A 193 10.40 13.06 -21.75
C GLY A 193 8.95 13.48 -21.44
N GLU A 194 8.27 14.03 -22.45
CA GLU A 194 6.92 14.63 -22.32
C GLU A 194 5.90 13.67 -21.75
N ASP A 195 5.77 12.48 -22.33
CA ASP A 195 4.72 11.52 -21.97
C ASP A 195 4.83 11.07 -20.51
N LYS A 196 6.03 10.67 -20.06
CA LYS A 196 6.25 10.25 -18.67
C LYS A 196 6.02 11.40 -17.69
N ALA A 197 6.50 12.59 -18.00
CA ALA A 197 6.29 13.77 -17.17
C ALA A 197 4.78 14.08 -17.05
N GLU A 198 4.05 13.99 -18.16
CA GLU A 198 2.60 14.21 -18.15
C GLU A 198 1.87 13.18 -17.28
N PHE A 199 2.22 11.89 -17.36
CA PHE A 199 1.64 10.86 -16.49
C PHE A 199 1.93 11.11 -15.01
N ILE A 200 3.15 11.49 -14.68
CA ILE A 200 3.54 11.77 -13.28
C ILE A 200 2.77 12.98 -12.75
N VAL A 201 2.71 14.07 -13.51
CA VAL A 201 2.16 15.36 -13.05
C VAL A 201 0.64 15.38 -13.09
N LYS A 202 0.03 14.86 -14.17
CA LYS A 202 -1.41 15.01 -14.42
C LYS A 202 -2.26 13.80 -14.03
N GLN A 203 -1.66 12.67 -13.70
CA GLN A 203 -2.41 11.50 -13.22
C GLN A 203 -2.12 11.26 -11.75
N THR A 204 -3.16 10.86 -11.02
CA THR A 204 -3.05 10.31 -9.67
C THR A 204 -3.16 8.79 -9.74
N ARG A 205 -2.68 8.10 -8.72
CA ARG A 205 -2.67 6.64 -8.68
C ARG A 205 -2.70 6.09 -7.27
N ASN A 206 -3.47 5.03 -7.09
CA ASN A 206 -3.53 4.25 -5.87
C ASN A 206 -3.24 2.80 -6.23
N LEU A 207 -2.02 2.35 -5.98
CA LEU A 207 -1.57 1.00 -6.26
C LEU A 207 -1.67 0.13 -5.01
N CYS A 208 -2.50 -0.90 -5.08
CA CYS A 208 -2.51 -1.98 -4.11
C CYS A 208 -1.49 -3.05 -4.51
N LEU A 209 -0.44 -3.22 -3.73
CA LEU A 209 0.42 -4.39 -3.76
C LEU A 209 -0.18 -5.43 -2.80
N TYR A 210 -0.94 -6.35 -3.37
CA TYR A 210 -1.65 -7.38 -2.61
C TYR A 210 -0.67 -8.24 -1.79
N PRO A 211 -0.94 -8.63 -0.53
CA PRO A 211 -2.25 -8.46 0.12
C PRO A 211 -2.38 -7.22 1.00
N ASN A 212 -1.33 -6.47 1.30
CA ASN A 212 -1.38 -5.61 2.48
C ASN A 212 -0.67 -4.26 2.37
N VAL A 213 -0.30 -3.82 1.17
CA VAL A 213 0.38 -2.55 0.96
C VAL A 213 -0.34 -1.71 -0.08
N TYR A 214 -0.58 -0.43 0.24
CA TYR A 214 -0.91 0.60 -0.73
C TYR A 214 0.26 1.57 -0.91
N LEU A 215 0.61 1.83 -2.16
CA LEU A 215 1.37 2.99 -2.57
C LEU A 215 0.40 3.96 -3.23
N MET A 216 0.22 5.12 -2.62
CA MET A 216 -0.73 6.12 -3.10
C MET A 216 0.00 7.40 -3.49
N ASP A 217 -0.38 7.96 -4.64
CA ASP A 217 0.07 9.24 -5.16
C ASP A 217 -1.16 10.01 -5.67
N GLN A 218 -2.02 10.41 -4.76
CA GLN A 218 -3.27 11.11 -5.04
C GLN A 218 -3.27 12.52 -4.44
N PHE A 219 -3.63 12.70 -3.17
CA PHE A 219 -3.53 13.98 -2.49
C PHE A 219 -2.13 14.24 -1.98
N SER A 220 -1.46 13.16 -1.56
CA SER A 220 -0.05 13.14 -1.18
C SER A 220 0.52 11.76 -1.50
N THR A 221 1.83 11.64 -1.41
CA THR A 221 2.48 10.33 -1.52
C THR A 221 2.52 9.65 -0.16
N GLN A 222 2.02 8.42 -0.09
CA GLN A 222 1.97 7.65 1.14
C GLN A 222 2.06 6.14 0.92
N ILE A 223 2.54 5.46 1.94
CA ILE A 223 2.47 4.03 2.11
C ILE A 223 1.43 3.72 3.19
N ARG A 224 0.52 2.80 2.93
CA ARG A 224 -0.34 2.17 3.93
C ARG A 224 0.03 0.71 4.06
N VAL A 225 0.22 0.26 5.29
CA VAL A 225 0.46 -1.15 5.60
C VAL A 225 -0.69 -1.65 6.44
N THR A 226 -1.41 -2.62 5.91
CA THR A 226 -2.58 -3.24 6.56
C THR A 226 -2.15 -4.52 7.27
N ARG A 227 -2.56 -4.67 8.51
CA ARG A 227 -2.28 -5.84 9.34
C ARG A 227 -3.59 -6.38 9.94
N PRO A 228 -4.09 -7.53 9.48
CA PRO A 228 -5.24 -8.17 10.11
C PRO A 228 -4.87 -8.61 11.52
N ILE A 229 -5.72 -8.27 12.50
CA ILE A 229 -5.60 -8.70 13.89
C ILE A 229 -6.51 -9.91 14.13
N SER A 230 -7.73 -9.85 13.61
CA SER A 230 -8.72 -10.93 13.58
C SER A 230 -9.52 -10.87 12.28
N VAL A 231 -10.50 -11.74 12.13
CA VAL A 231 -11.38 -11.75 10.95
C VAL A 231 -12.19 -10.45 10.80
N ASP A 232 -12.42 -9.75 11.88
CA ASP A 232 -13.26 -8.56 12.03
C ASP A 232 -12.51 -7.36 12.64
N LYS A 233 -11.19 -7.42 12.74
CA LYS A 233 -10.38 -6.32 13.26
C LYS A 233 -9.07 -6.16 12.50
N THR A 234 -8.81 -4.93 12.08
CA THR A 234 -7.65 -4.58 11.25
C THR A 234 -6.91 -3.38 11.82
N GLU A 235 -5.59 -3.43 11.78
CA GLU A 235 -4.70 -2.30 12.04
C GLU A 235 -4.12 -1.80 10.73
N VAL A 236 -4.03 -0.48 10.58
CA VAL A 236 -3.38 0.17 9.44
C VAL A 236 -2.34 1.16 9.95
N THR A 237 -1.15 1.11 9.38
CA THR A 237 -0.09 2.10 9.62
C THR A 237 0.17 2.88 8.34
N ILE A 238 0.23 4.20 8.46
CA ILE A 238 0.42 5.11 7.33
C ILE A 238 1.73 5.88 7.51
N TYR A 239 2.50 5.98 6.42
CA TYR A 239 3.70 6.82 6.32
C TYR A 239 3.55 7.74 5.13
N CYS A 240 3.61 9.06 5.37
CA CYS A 240 3.77 10.03 4.31
C CYS A 240 5.24 10.07 3.87
N PHE A 241 5.51 10.16 2.59
CA PHE A 241 6.85 10.32 2.06
C PHE A 241 6.88 11.40 0.98
N GLY A 242 8.06 11.89 0.63
CA GLY A 242 8.23 12.90 -0.39
C GLY A 242 9.65 12.92 -0.95
N PRO A 243 9.88 13.70 -2.03
CA PRO A 243 11.20 13.89 -2.60
C PRO A 243 12.18 14.51 -1.60
N LYS A 244 13.41 14.03 -1.59
CA LYS A 244 14.51 14.76 -0.98
C LYS A 244 14.76 16.06 -1.75
N GLY A 245 15.13 17.12 -1.05
CA GLY A 245 15.36 18.42 -1.67
C GLY A 245 14.10 19.14 -2.17
N GLU A 246 12.89 18.63 -1.83
CA GLU A 246 11.65 19.36 -2.09
C GLU A 246 11.64 20.71 -1.37
N SER A 247 11.07 21.75 -2.00
CA SER A 247 10.97 23.08 -1.37
C SER A 247 10.16 23.01 -0.06
N ALA A 248 10.40 23.97 0.82
CA ALA A 248 9.65 24.07 2.08
C ALA A 248 8.16 24.30 1.82
N GLU A 249 7.83 25.04 0.79
CA GLU A 249 6.47 25.36 0.35
C GLU A 249 5.76 24.08 -0.17
N ASP A 250 6.38 23.35 -1.09
CA ASP A 250 5.83 22.10 -1.63
C ASP A 250 5.69 21.04 -0.53
N ARG A 251 6.67 20.98 0.38
CA ARG A 251 6.62 20.10 1.55
C ARG A 251 5.43 20.44 2.45
N ALA A 252 5.18 21.72 2.71
CA ALA A 252 4.04 22.15 3.51
C ALA A 252 2.71 21.79 2.84
N VAL A 253 2.60 21.99 1.53
CA VAL A 253 1.40 21.59 0.75
C VAL A 253 1.20 20.06 0.82
N ARG A 254 2.25 19.27 0.63
CA ARG A 254 2.20 17.80 0.73
C ARG A 254 1.70 17.31 2.08
N ILE A 255 2.27 17.86 3.17
CA ILE A 255 1.87 17.49 4.53
C ILE A 255 0.42 17.89 4.77
N ARG A 256 0.04 19.10 4.36
CA ARG A 256 -1.32 19.60 4.54
C ARG A 256 -2.35 18.73 3.81
N GLN A 257 -2.10 18.37 2.55
CA GLN A 257 -2.98 17.49 1.77
C GLN A 257 -3.10 16.10 2.43
N TYR A 258 -1.99 15.57 2.96
CA TYR A 258 -1.99 14.31 3.69
C TYR A 258 -2.83 14.39 4.96
N GLU A 259 -2.65 15.44 5.77
CA GLU A 259 -3.35 15.63 7.04
C GLU A 259 -4.83 15.89 6.86
N ASP A 260 -5.22 16.66 5.85
CA ASP A 260 -6.62 17.00 5.62
C ASP A 260 -7.47 15.80 5.17
N PHE A 261 -6.89 14.82 4.49
CA PHE A 261 -7.65 13.71 3.90
C PHE A 261 -7.25 12.34 4.42
N PHE A 262 -5.99 11.91 4.20
CA PHE A 262 -5.57 10.53 4.39
C PHE A 262 -4.96 10.22 5.76
N ASN A 263 -4.56 11.19 6.55
CA ASN A 263 -4.12 10.94 7.91
C ASN A 263 -5.28 10.36 8.74
N VAL A 264 -4.96 9.70 9.85
CA VAL A 264 -5.98 9.11 10.75
C VAL A 264 -7.02 10.13 11.24
N SER A 265 -6.61 11.39 11.39
CA SER A 265 -7.48 12.51 11.74
C SER A 265 -8.03 13.27 10.52
N GLY A 266 -7.71 12.82 9.32
CA GLY A 266 -8.20 13.42 8.08
C GLY A 266 -9.66 13.05 7.83
N MET A 267 -10.36 13.90 7.11
CA MET A 267 -11.81 13.74 6.88
C MET A 267 -12.10 12.47 6.06
N GLY A 268 -11.28 12.16 5.04
CA GLY A 268 -11.51 10.98 4.21
C GLY A 268 -11.35 9.68 4.98
N THR A 269 -10.27 9.53 5.75
CA THR A 269 -10.05 8.30 6.52
C THR A 269 -11.13 8.07 7.58
N ALA A 270 -11.55 9.12 8.29
CA ALA A 270 -12.58 8.98 9.33
C ALA A 270 -13.92 8.53 8.75
N ASP A 271 -14.31 9.08 7.59
CA ASP A 271 -15.56 8.70 6.89
C ASP A 271 -15.48 7.21 6.45
N ASP A 272 -14.37 6.78 5.86
CA ASP A 272 -14.15 5.39 5.45
C ASP A 272 -14.24 4.39 6.60
N LEU A 273 -13.67 4.72 7.76
CA LEU A 273 -13.65 3.81 8.92
C LEU A 273 -15.05 3.49 9.45
N GLU A 274 -15.95 4.46 9.43
CA GLU A 274 -17.35 4.24 9.82
C GLU A 274 -18.07 3.33 8.85
N GLU A 275 -17.82 3.52 7.55
CA GLU A 275 -18.39 2.66 6.52
C GLU A 275 -17.85 1.23 6.58
N PHE A 276 -16.56 1.04 6.87
CA PHE A 276 -15.99 -0.30 7.08
C PHE A 276 -16.68 -1.03 8.24
N ARG A 277 -16.91 -0.34 9.36
CA ARG A 277 -17.61 -0.89 10.52
C ARG A 277 -19.04 -1.26 10.17
N SER A 278 -19.74 -0.40 9.45
CA SER A 278 -21.10 -0.62 8.98
C SER A 278 -21.20 -1.81 8.02
N CYS A 279 -20.30 -1.91 7.03
CA CYS A 279 -20.21 -3.05 6.11
C CYS A 279 -19.92 -4.36 6.86
N GLN A 280 -18.97 -4.35 7.80
CA GLN A 280 -18.66 -5.53 8.61
C GLN A 280 -19.87 -6.01 9.41
N THR A 281 -20.65 -5.10 9.96
CA THR A 281 -21.89 -5.42 10.66
C THR A 281 -22.91 -6.03 9.70
N GLY A 282 -23.06 -5.46 8.51
CA GLY A 282 -23.96 -5.97 7.46
C GLY A 282 -23.61 -7.39 7.00
N TYR A 283 -22.33 -7.72 6.90
CA TYR A 283 -21.85 -9.08 6.54
C TYR A 283 -22.20 -10.16 7.56
N GLY A 284 -22.58 -9.79 8.79
CA GLY A 284 -23.16 -10.69 9.77
C GLY A 284 -24.57 -11.21 9.38
N GLY A 285 -25.23 -10.55 8.44
CA GLY A 285 -26.54 -10.93 7.93
C GLY A 285 -26.49 -12.17 7.04
N LYS A 286 -27.43 -13.09 7.23
CA LYS A 286 -27.49 -14.36 6.45
C LYS A 286 -28.36 -14.29 5.21
N ALA A 287 -29.15 -13.22 5.06
CA ALA A 287 -30.13 -13.10 3.98
C ALA A 287 -29.53 -12.67 2.64
N ALA A 288 -28.38 -12.01 2.66
CA ALA A 288 -27.66 -11.55 1.46
C ALA A 288 -26.19 -12.03 1.51
N PRO A 289 -25.92 -13.29 1.14
CA PRO A 289 -24.58 -13.89 1.28
C PRO A 289 -23.58 -13.44 0.21
N TRP A 290 -24.00 -12.68 -0.80
CA TRP A 290 -23.19 -12.28 -1.95
C TRP A 290 -23.19 -10.78 -2.15
N ASN A 291 -22.03 -10.24 -2.52
CA ASN A 291 -21.90 -8.90 -3.09
C ASN A 291 -21.89 -8.99 -4.62
N ASP A 292 -22.43 -7.97 -5.27
CA ASP A 292 -22.38 -7.83 -6.71
C ASP A 292 -21.22 -6.90 -7.09
N LEU A 293 -20.25 -7.42 -7.83
CA LEU A 293 -19.08 -6.70 -8.36
C LEU A 293 -19.16 -6.53 -9.88
N SER A 294 -20.37 -6.52 -10.45
CA SER A 294 -20.57 -6.45 -11.90
C SER A 294 -20.57 -5.02 -12.46
N ARG A 295 -20.36 -4.01 -11.62
CA ARG A 295 -20.35 -2.62 -12.08
C ARG A 295 -19.30 -2.41 -13.18
N GLY A 296 -19.76 -1.92 -14.31
CA GLY A 296 -18.92 -1.70 -15.50
C GLY A 296 -18.66 -2.95 -16.35
N ALA A 297 -19.12 -4.15 -15.95
CA ALA A 297 -18.81 -5.41 -16.64
C ALA A 297 -19.02 -5.40 -18.17
N PRO A 298 -20.05 -4.76 -18.74
CA PRO A 298 -20.20 -4.70 -20.19
C PRO A 298 -19.10 -3.92 -20.93
N LEU A 299 -18.30 -3.14 -20.20
CA LEU A 299 -17.27 -2.25 -20.74
C LEU A 299 -15.85 -2.67 -20.32
N TRP A 300 -15.70 -3.74 -19.53
CA TRP A 300 -14.36 -4.20 -19.15
C TRP A 300 -13.61 -4.73 -20.37
N ILE A 301 -12.32 -4.42 -20.41
CA ILE A 301 -11.40 -4.80 -21.48
C ILE A 301 -10.48 -5.90 -20.95
N ALA A 302 -10.45 -7.04 -21.62
CA ALA A 302 -9.44 -8.06 -21.38
C ALA A 302 -8.08 -7.55 -21.87
N GLY A 303 -7.12 -7.40 -20.94
CA GLY A 303 -5.81 -6.82 -21.25
C GLY A 303 -5.77 -5.30 -21.15
N PRO A 304 -4.75 -4.65 -21.78
CA PRO A 304 -4.50 -3.22 -21.66
C PRO A 304 -5.42 -2.36 -22.52
N ASP A 305 -5.96 -1.31 -21.91
CA ASP A 305 -6.58 -0.19 -22.62
C ASP A 305 -5.51 0.74 -23.26
N GLU A 306 -5.94 1.80 -23.91
CA GLU A 306 -5.03 2.75 -24.56
C GLU A 306 -4.11 3.49 -23.58
N ASN A 307 -4.58 3.79 -22.37
CA ASN A 307 -3.75 4.44 -21.35
C ASN A 307 -2.69 3.49 -20.79
N ALA A 308 -3.04 2.24 -20.52
CA ALA A 308 -2.08 1.21 -20.09
C ALA A 308 -1.01 0.96 -21.16
N LYS A 309 -1.39 0.90 -22.45
CA LYS A 309 -0.45 0.76 -23.56
C LYS A 309 0.55 1.91 -23.62
N LYS A 310 0.08 3.15 -23.49
CA LYS A 310 0.95 4.34 -23.43
C LYS A 310 1.92 4.32 -22.27
N MET A 311 1.49 3.80 -21.11
CA MET A 311 2.34 3.63 -19.94
C MET A 311 3.25 2.40 -20.01
N GLY A 312 3.09 1.54 -21.01
CA GLY A 312 3.85 0.30 -21.16
C GLY A 312 3.43 -0.80 -20.20
N MET A 313 2.21 -0.79 -19.68
CA MET A 313 1.67 -1.79 -18.78
C MET A 313 0.78 -2.80 -19.47
N LYS A 314 0.74 -4.03 -18.95
CA LYS A 314 -0.10 -5.12 -19.45
C LYS A 314 -0.98 -5.69 -18.34
N PRO A 315 -2.02 -4.97 -17.90
CA PRO A 315 -2.97 -5.51 -16.94
C PRO A 315 -3.71 -6.73 -17.51
N LEU A 316 -4.25 -7.57 -16.65
CA LEU A 316 -5.14 -8.68 -17.03
C LEU A 316 -6.51 -8.16 -17.46
N ILE A 317 -6.96 -7.09 -16.79
CA ILE A 317 -8.23 -6.43 -17.05
C ILE A 317 -8.07 -4.92 -16.88
N SER A 318 -8.74 -4.17 -17.76
CA SER A 318 -8.86 -2.71 -17.69
C SER A 318 -10.32 -2.31 -17.63
N GLY A 319 -10.62 -1.26 -16.82
CA GLY A 319 -11.87 -0.52 -16.84
C GLY A 319 -11.58 0.93 -17.16
N GLU A 320 -12.34 1.54 -18.06
CA GLU A 320 -12.12 2.92 -18.53
C GLU A 320 -12.76 3.98 -17.62
N ARG A 321 -13.34 3.55 -16.50
CA ARG A 321 -13.90 4.44 -15.48
C ARG A 321 -13.33 4.10 -14.11
N SER A 322 -13.09 5.13 -13.32
CA SER A 322 -12.61 4.96 -11.94
C SER A 322 -13.58 4.22 -11.00
N GLU A 323 -14.84 4.07 -11.44
CA GLU A 323 -15.90 3.40 -10.69
C GLU A 323 -16.12 1.94 -11.11
N ASP A 324 -15.35 1.41 -12.08
CA ASP A 324 -15.49 0.01 -12.53
C ASP A 324 -14.91 -0.95 -11.48
N GLU A 325 -15.57 -2.11 -11.30
CA GLU A 325 -15.25 -3.07 -10.23
C GLU A 325 -14.48 -4.31 -10.70
N GLY A 326 -14.12 -4.39 -11.99
CA GLY A 326 -13.40 -5.53 -12.55
C GLY A 326 -12.05 -5.84 -11.90
N LEU A 327 -11.38 -4.83 -11.36
CA LEU A 327 -10.14 -5.00 -10.61
C LEU A 327 -10.35 -5.86 -9.35
N PHE A 328 -11.49 -5.73 -8.66
CA PHE A 328 -11.79 -6.50 -7.45
C PHE A 328 -12.07 -7.97 -7.77
N VAL A 329 -12.70 -8.25 -8.90
CA VAL A 329 -12.86 -9.63 -9.37
C VAL A 329 -11.50 -10.30 -9.51
N CYS A 330 -10.54 -9.64 -10.17
CA CYS A 330 -9.17 -10.12 -10.33
C CYS A 330 -8.48 -10.36 -8.98
N GLN A 331 -8.64 -9.44 -8.02
CA GLN A 331 -8.07 -9.55 -6.68
C GLN A 331 -8.66 -10.73 -5.88
N HIS A 332 -9.98 -10.88 -5.90
CA HIS A 332 -10.68 -11.96 -5.18
C HIS A 332 -10.40 -13.34 -5.79
N GLU A 333 -10.29 -13.44 -7.11
CA GLU A 333 -9.87 -14.69 -7.77
C GLU A 333 -8.49 -15.13 -7.34
N TYR A 334 -7.54 -14.18 -7.28
CA TYR A 334 -6.19 -14.47 -6.76
C TYR A 334 -6.23 -14.90 -5.30
N TRP A 335 -6.97 -14.19 -4.44
CA TRP A 335 -7.15 -14.57 -3.04
C TRP A 335 -7.70 -15.99 -2.90
N ALA A 336 -8.78 -16.31 -3.62
CA ALA A 336 -9.39 -17.62 -3.57
C ALA A 336 -8.42 -18.74 -4.01
N LYS A 337 -7.63 -18.49 -5.06
CA LYS A 337 -6.58 -19.42 -5.53
C LYS A 337 -5.50 -19.63 -4.47
N ALA A 338 -5.03 -18.56 -3.84
CA ALA A 338 -3.99 -18.64 -2.79
C ALA A 338 -4.51 -19.40 -1.55
N MET A 339 -5.74 -19.13 -1.12
CA MET A 339 -6.36 -19.83 0.02
C MET A 339 -6.57 -21.31 -0.26
N ARG A 340 -7.04 -21.70 -1.44
CA ARG A 340 -7.20 -23.09 -1.83
C ARG A 340 -5.86 -23.85 -1.80
N LYS A 341 -4.80 -23.20 -2.32
CA LYS A 341 -3.45 -23.77 -2.29
C LYS A 341 -2.97 -23.99 -0.85
N GLY A 342 -3.16 -23.02 0.04
CA GLY A 342 -2.79 -23.12 1.45
C GLY A 342 -3.52 -24.26 2.15
N VAL A 343 -4.84 -24.36 2.02
CA VAL A 343 -5.63 -25.46 2.61
C VAL A 343 -5.21 -26.82 2.09
N GLN A 344 -4.86 -26.95 0.82
CA GLN A 344 -4.36 -28.21 0.25
C GLN A 344 -3.01 -28.60 0.86
N GLN A 345 -2.11 -27.66 1.06
CA GLN A 345 -0.80 -27.89 1.68
C GLN A 345 -0.92 -28.31 3.15
N GLU A 346 -1.79 -27.65 3.92
CA GLU A 346 -2.07 -28.02 5.31
C GLU A 346 -2.59 -29.47 5.41
N ARG A 347 -3.58 -29.84 4.61
CA ARG A 347 -4.14 -31.20 4.59
C ARG A 347 -3.10 -32.27 4.17
N ALA A 348 -2.20 -31.91 3.25
CA ALA A 348 -1.12 -32.83 2.86
C ALA A 348 -0.07 -33.00 3.98
N GLY A 349 0.23 -31.93 4.73
CA GLY A 349 1.13 -31.97 5.89
C GLY A 349 0.56 -32.70 7.10
N GLU A 350 -0.76 -32.71 7.29
CA GLU A 350 -1.42 -33.50 8.35
C GLU A 350 -1.49 -34.99 8.07
N GLN A 351 -1.28 -35.42 6.83
CA GLN A 351 -1.28 -36.82 6.39
C GLN A 351 0.11 -37.44 6.33
N ALA A 352 1.19 -36.66 6.53
CA ALA A 352 2.56 -37.07 6.52
C ALA A 352 3.13 -37.18 7.95
#